data_8f2284cd0f533b96981f26f9a5186fd5
#
_entry.id   8f2284cd0f533b96981f26f9a5186fd5
#
_cell.length_a   1.000
_cell.length_b   1.000
_cell.length_c   1.000
_cell.angle_alpha   90.00
_cell.angle_beta   90.00
_cell.angle_gamma   90.00
#
_symmetry.space_group_name_H-M   'P 1'
#
loop_
_entity.id
_entity.type
_entity.pdbx_description
1 polymer ?
#
loop_
_entity_poly.entity_id
_entity_poly.type
_entity_poly.pdbx_seq_one_letter_code
_entity_poly.pdbx_strand_id
1 'polypeptide(L)'
;EIAQEFFDWIKGSPDHTTAGQNPSFDRDFLHLAAERFHLNYPLAHRTIDVHSICHAHMVWHGITPPLEMNRSALNSGKIQNYVGIPEEPHPHNALNGAKVAAEALSRLLYNKKLLPEFEQFEIPFNSR
;
A
#
# COMPACT_ATOMS: atom_id res chain seq x y z
N GLU A 1 16.12 11.43 14.78
CA GLU A 1 15.09 11.33 15.83
C GLU A 1 13.88 10.59 15.29
N ILE A 2 13.11 11.14 14.34
CA ILE A 2 11.91 10.48 13.77
C ILE A 2 12.21 9.08 13.18
N ALA A 3 13.28 8.94 12.41
CA ALA A 3 13.64 7.64 11.84
C ALA A 3 13.99 6.61 12.92
N GLN A 4 14.66 7.03 14.00
CA GLN A 4 14.97 6.14 15.12
C GLN A 4 13.71 5.69 15.84
N GLU A 5 12.77 6.62 16.13
CA GLU A 5 11.48 6.29 16.75
C GLU A 5 10.68 5.29 15.90
N PHE A 6 10.65 5.50 14.60
CA PHE A 6 10.01 4.57 13.68
C PHE A 6 10.67 3.18 13.69
N PHE A 7 12.01 3.12 13.68
CA PHE A 7 12.74 1.87 13.73
C PHE A 7 12.55 1.14 15.07
N ASP A 8 12.48 1.87 16.17
CA ASP A 8 12.22 1.30 17.48
C ASP A 8 10.77 0.76 17.58
N TRP A 9 9.82 1.47 17.02
CA TRP A 9 8.43 1.02 16.94
C TRP A 9 8.29 -0.27 16.12
N ILE A 10 8.95 -0.37 14.96
CA ILE A 10 8.80 -1.53 14.07
C ILE A 10 9.46 -2.80 14.62
N LYS A 11 10.43 -2.69 15.51
CA LYS A 11 11.06 -3.83 16.18
C LYS A 11 10.06 -4.72 16.93
N GLY A 12 8.91 -4.16 17.33
CA GLY A 12 7.81 -4.90 17.95
C GLY A 12 6.94 -5.69 16.97
N SER A 13 7.12 -5.49 15.66
CA SER A 13 6.38 -6.23 14.64
C SER A 13 7.01 -7.61 14.37
N PRO A 14 6.19 -8.66 14.16
CA PRO A 14 6.72 -9.98 13.79
C PRO A 14 7.26 -10.04 12.36
N ASP A 15 6.88 -9.09 11.48
CA ASP A 15 7.32 -8.98 10.09
C ASP A 15 7.76 -7.53 9.80
N HIS A 16 8.96 -7.38 9.27
CA HIS A 16 9.54 -6.08 8.90
C HIS A 16 9.46 -5.80 7.40
N THR A 17 8.61 -6.49 6.68
CA THR A 17 8.38 -6.27 5.24
C THR A 17 7.49 -5.05 5.04
N THR A 18 7.98 -4.07 4.30
CA THR A 18 7.22 -2.86 3.97
C THR A 18 6.15 -3.19 2.92
N ALA A 19 4.92 -2.76 3.18
CA ALA A 19 3.80 -2.90 2.26
C ALA A 19 3.18 -1.53 1.95
N GLY A 20 2.74 -1.31 0.72
CA GLY A 20 2.12 -0.04 0.31
C GLY A 20 2.12 0.18 -1.20
N GLN A 21 1.84 1.41 -1.61
CA GLN A 21 1.94 1.85 -3.00
C GLN A 21 3.41 2.21 -3.29
N ASN A 22 4.06 1.43 -4.17
CA ASN A 22 5.49 1.58 -4.48
C ASN A 22 6.39 1.63 -3.22
N PRO A 23 6.29 0.66 -2.32
CA PRO A 23 6.92 0.72 -1.00
C PRO A 23 8.46 0.64 -1.05
N SER A 24 9.03 0.27 -2.17
CA SER A 24 10.48 0.32 -2.37
C SER A 24 11.04 1.74 -2.28
N PHE A 25 10.26 2.74 -2.69
CA PHE A 25 10.65 4.15 -2.54
C PHE A 25 10.80 4.53 -1.05
N ASP A 26 9.82 4.19 -0.22
CA ASP A 26 9.84 4.47 1.22
C ASP A 26 10.96 3.69 1.91
N ARG A 27 11.12 2.41 1.57
CA ARG A 27 12.20 1.56 2.06
C ARG A 27 13.58 2.17 1.78
N ASP A 28 13.83 2.57 0.53
CA ASP A 28 15.12 3.10 0.12
C ASP A 28 15.39 4.46 0.75
N PHE A 29 14.36 5.31 0.92
CA PHE A 29 14.46 6.57 1.63
C PHE A 29 14.83 6.36 3.11
N LEU A 30 14.20 5.40 3.78
CA LEU A 30 14.50 5.05 5.17
C LEU A 30 15.90 4.42 5.31
N HIS A 31 16.34 3.63 4.32
CA HIS A 31 17.69 3.07 4.29
C HIS A 31 18.76 4.18 4.21
N LEU A 32 18.57 5.14 3.31
CA LEU A 32 19.45 6.29 3.20
C LEU A 32 19.49 7.14 4.49
N ALA A 33 18.33 7.30 5.15
CA ALA A 33 18.27 7.98 6.44
C ALA A 33 19.05 7.21 7.52
N ALA A 34 18.93 5.89 7.55
CA ALA A 34 19.68 5.05 8.47
C ALA A 34 21.19 5.16 8.26
N GLU A 35 21.65 5.10 7.01
CA GLU A 35 23.08 5.29 6.66
C GLU A 35 23.58 6.68 7.10
N ARG A 36 22.83 7.73 6.75
CA ARG A 36 23.21 9.12 7.06
C ARG A 36 23.36 9.40 8.54
N PHE A 37 22.52 8.78 9.37
CA PHE A 37 22.47 9.00 10.82
C PHE A 37 23.07 7.85 11.62
N HIS A 38 23.72 6.90 10.97
CA HIS A 38 24.34 5.71 11.59
C HIS A 38 23.37 4.91 12.47
N LEU A 39 22.13 4.75 11.99
CA LEU A 39 21.08 4.01 12.67
C LEU A 39 21.09 2.54 12.25
N ASN A 40 20.65 1.67 13.15
CA ASN A 40 20.45 0.26 12.82
C ASN A 40 19.14 0.10 12.01
N TYR A 41 19.28 -0.31 10.73
CA TYR A 41 18.16 -0.46 9.80
C TYR A 41 17.44 -1.81 9.99
N PRO A 42 16.15 -1.84 10.39
CA PRO A 42 15.46 -3.08 10.70
C PRO A 42 14.63 -3.66 9.54
N LEU A 43 14.34 -2.88 8.49
CA LEU A 43 13.38 -3.30 7.46
C LEU A 43 13.94 -4.37 6.51
N ALA A 44 13.06 -5.24 6.04
CA ALA A 44 13.38 -6.24 5.03
C ALA A 44 13.69 -5.60 3.67
N HIS A 45 14.51 -6.29 2.86
CA HIS A 45 14.80 -5.83 1.50
C HIS A 45 13.58 -5.96 0.57
N ARG A 46 12.79 -7.02 0.73
CA ARG A 46 11.60 -7.28 -0.10
C ARG A 46 10.43 -6.43 0.36
N THR A 47 9.53 -6.14 -0.59
CA THR A 47 8.34 -5.32 -0.35
C THR A 47 7.08 -5.99 -0.91
N ILE A 48 5.92 -5.58 -0.41
CA ILE A 48 4.61 -5.99 -0.92
C ILE A 48 3.96 -4.76 -1.54
N ASP A 49 3.83 -4.74 -2.86
CA ASP A 49 3.38 -3.58 -3.61
C ASP A 49 1.91 -3.71 -4.03
N VAL A 50 1.08 -2.79 -3.56
CA VAL A 50 -0.36 -2.71 -3.86
C VAL A 50 -0.61 -2.63 -5.37
N HIS A 51 0.18 -1.86 -6.11
CA HIS A 51 0.06 -1.75 -7.56
C HIS A 51 0.20 -3.11 -8.24
N SER A 52 1.24 -3.86 -7.91
CA SER A 52 1.53 -5.18 -8.51
C SER A 52 0.45 -6.20 -8.17
N ILE A 53 -0.04 -6.19 -6.92
CA ILE A 53 -1.12 -7.08 -6.49
C ILE A 53 -2.44 -6.72 -7.18
N CYS A 54 -2.78 -5.42 -7.27
CA CYS A 54 -3.98 -4.97 -7.96
C CYS A 54 -3.95 -5.34 -9.46
N HIS A 55 -2.81 -5.12 -10.11
CA HIS A 55 -2.61 -5.54 -11.50
C HIS A 55 -2.86 -7.04 -11.69
N ALA A 56 -2.25 -7.88 -10.87
CA ALA A 56 -2.44 -9.33 -10.92
C ALA A 56 -3.88 -9.74 -10.64
N HIS A 57 -4.54 -9.10 -9.66
CA HIS A 57 -5.93 -9.35 -9.33
C HIS A 57 -6.87 -9.00 -10.49
N MET A 58 -6.66 -7.86 -11.17
CA MET A 58 -7.42 -7.48 -12.37
C MET A 58 -7.27 -8.53 -13.47
N VAL A 59 -6.03 -8.92 -13.79
CA VAL A 59 -5.75 -9.94 -14.81
C VAL A 59 -6.45 -11.26 -14.49
N TRP A 60 -6.39 -11.69 -13.24
CA TRP A 60 -7.07 -12.91 -12.77
C TRP A 60 -8.58 -12.87 -12.95
N HIS A 61 -9.17 -11.67 -12.84
CA HIS A 61 -10.61 -11.47 -13.04
C HIS A 61 -10.98 -11.13 -14.48
N GLY A 62 -10.06 -11.29 -15.44
CA GLY A 62 -10.30 -11.00 -16.85
C GLY A 62 -10.44 -9.52 -17.18
N ILE A 63 -9.97 -8.65 -16.30
CA ILE A 63 -9.99 -7.19 -16.45
C ILE A 63 -8.62 -6.74 -16.95
N THR A 64 -8.60 -5.98 -18.05
CA THR A 64 -7.35 -5.42 -18.57
C THR A 64 -6.91 -4.23 -17.69
N PRO A 65 -5.73 -4.27 -17.06
CA PRO A 65 -5.21 -3.13 -16.31
C PRO A 65 -5.06 -1.89 -17.20
N PRO A 66 -5.39 -0.69 -16.68
CA PRO A 66 -5.38 0.52 -17.50
C PRO A 66 -3.96 0.93 -17.91
N LEU A 67 -3.83 1.36 -19.15
CA LEU A 67 -2.59 1.93 -19.70
C LEU A 67 -2.83 3.37 -20.15
N GLU A 68 -1.81 4.19 -19.99
CA GLU A 68 -1.75 5.54 -20.50
C GLU A 68 -0.34 5.83 -21.02
N MET A 69 -0.21 6.33 -22.23
CA MET A 69 1.08 6.59 -22.88
C MET A 69 2.06 5.38 -22.79
N ASN A 70 1.55 4.17 -23.03
CA ASN A 70 2.28 2.89 -22.98
C ASN A 70 2.87 2.55 -21.59
N ARG A 71 2.28 3.09 -20.52
CA ARG A 71 2.67 2.83 -19.14
C ARG A 71 1.46 2.44 -18.32
N SER A 72 1.68 1.73 -17.22
CA SER A 72 0.60 1.47 -16.27
C SER A 72 -0.01 2.78 -15.77
N ALA A 73 -1.32 2.91 -15.94
CA ALA A 73 -2.09 4.04 -15.42
C ALA A 73 -2.80 3.69 -14.10
N LEU A 74 -2.45 2.56 -13.47
CA LEU A 74 -3.02 2.07 -12.23
C LEU A 74 -2.42 2.83 -11.03
N ASN A 75 -2.84 4.08 -10.87
CA ASN A 75 -2.46 4.93 -9.73
C ASN A 75 -3.30 4.63 -8.48
N SER A 76 -3.01 5.30 -7.37
CA SER A 76 -3.69 5.09 -6.09
C SER A 76 -5.21 5.30 -6.20
N GLY A 77 -5.68 6.36 -6.85
CA GLY A 77 -7.12 6.62 -7.03
C GLY A 77 -7.83 5.52 -7.83
N LYS A 78 -7.22 5.05 -8.92
CA LYS A 78 -7.78 3.93 -9.70
C LYS A 78 -7.80 2.62 -8.91
N ILE A 79 -6.80 2.37 -8.07
CA ILE A 79 -6.78 1.21 -7.17
C ILE A 79 -7.93 1.34 -6.15
N GLN A 80 -8.09 2.51 -5.52
CA GLN A 80 -9.18 2.76 -4.58
C GLN A 80 -10.55 2.51 -5.22
N ASN A 81 -10.78 3.06 -6.40
CA ASN A 81 -12.01 2.80 -7.16
C ASN A 81 -12.22 1.31 -7.45
N TYR A 82 -11.17 0.61 -7.86
CA TYR A 82 -11.24 -0.82 -8.16
C TYR A 82 -11.59 -1.66 -6.94
N VAL A 83 -11.05 -1.34 -5.76
CA VAL A 83 -11.36 -2.06 -4.53
C VAL A 83 -12.61 -1.53 -3.80
N GLY A 84 -13.29 -0.53 -4.35
CA GLY A 84 -14.57 -0.02 -3.86
C GLY A 84 -14.48 0.92 -2.67
N ILE A 85 -13.38 1.65 -2.51
CA ILE A 85 -13.24 2.68 -1.48
C ILE A 85 -13.13 4.08 -2.12
N PRO A 86 -13.58 5.15 -1.43
CA PRO A 86 -13.47 6.51 -1.95
C PRO A 86 -12.00 6.94 -2.10
N GLU A 87 -11.77 7.83 -3.04
CA GLU A 87 -10.47 8.47 -3.19
C GLU A 87 -10.08 9.26 -1.92
N GLU A 88 -8.79 9.30 -1.63
CA GLU A 88 -8.27 10.02 -0.48
C GLU A 88 -8.59 11.52 -0.60
N PRO A 89 -9.15 12.15 0.44
CA PRO A 89 -9.42 13.58 0.42
C PRO A 89 -8.13 14.41 0.38
N HIS A 90 -8.20 15.56 -0.27
CA HIS A 90 -7.11 16.53 -0.26
C HIS A 90 -7.17 17.47 0.96
N PRO A 91 -6.04 17.89 1.52
CA PRO A 91 -4.67 17.52 1.15
C PRO A 91 -4.30 16.10 1.59
N HIS A 92 -3.51 15.41 0.77
CA HIS A 92 -2.99 14.10 1.12
C HIS A 92 -2.15 14.15 2.40
N ASN A 93 -2.25 13.10 3.22
CA ASN A 93 -1.36 12.91 4.35
C ASN A 93 -0.91 11.45 4.46
N ALA A 94 0.27 11.25 5.06
CA ALA A 94 0.91 9.94 5.12
C ALA A 94 0.06 8.88 5.84
N LEU A 95 -0.67 9.26 6.90
CA LEU A 95 -1.52 8.33 7.65
C LEU A 95 -2.71 7.86 6.80
N ASN A 96 -3.38 8.77 6.11
CA ASN A 96 -4.49 8.41 5.22
C ASN A 96 -4.02 7.52 4.08
N GLY A 97 -2.89 7.85 3.46
CA GLY A 97 -2.28 7.01 2.41
C GLY A 97 -1.94 5.60 2.91
N ALA A 98 -1.39 5.47 4.11
CA ALA A 98 -1.11 4.17 4.72
C ALA A 98 -2.39 3.37 5.00
N LYS A 99 -3.44 3.99 5.51
CA LYS A 99 -4.75 3.36 5.76
C LYS A 99 -5.40 2.87 4.46
N VAL A 100 -5.40 3.70 3.43
CA VAL A 100 -5.92 3.34 2.10
C VAL A 100 -5.16 2.16 1.52
N ALA A 101 -3.83 2.16 1.59
CA ALA A 101 -3.01 1.05 1.10
C ALA A 101 -3.28 -0.25 1.88
N ALA A 102 -3.40 -0.19 3.21
CA ALA A 102 -3.71 -1.34 4.06
C ALA A 102 -5.09 -1.92 3.75
N GLU A 103 -6.11 -1.06 3.61
CA GLU A 103 -7.47 -1.48 3.24
C GLU A 103 -7.49 -2.13 1.85
N ALA A 104 -6.82 -1.51 0.86
CA ALA A 104 -6.73 -2.06 -0.49
C ALA A 104 -6.05 -3.44 -0.51
N LEU A 105 -4.94 -3.62 0.21
CA LEU A 105 -4.27 -4.91 0.36
C LEU A 105 -5.19 -5.97 0.97
N SER A 106 -5.91 -5.62 2.04
CA SER A 106 -6.84 -6.54 2.69
C SER A 106 -7.94 -7.02 1.74
N ARG A 107 -8.52 -6.09 0.96
CA ARG A 107 -9.56 -6.41 -0.03
C ARG A 107 -9.03 -7.27 -1.17
N LEU A 108 -7.86 -6.96 -1.69
CA LEU A 108 -7.25 -7.68 -2.81
C LEU A 108 -6.76 -9.08 -2.42
N LEU A 109 -6.11 -9.23 -1.26
CA LEU A 109 -5.50 -10.49 -0.84
C LEU A 109 -6.46 -11.43 -0.12
N TYR A 110 -7.35 -10.87 0.70
CA TYR A 110 -8.19 -11.64 1.61
C TYR A 110 -9.67 -11.50 1.36
N ASN A 111 -10.07 -10.60 0.44
CA ASN A 111 -11.46 -10.25 0.19
C ASN A 111 -12.20 -9.82 1.47
N LYS A 112 -11.53 -9.03 2.31
CA LYS A 112 -12.01 -8.58 3.62
C LYS A 112 -11.81 -7.09 3.81
N LYS A 113 -12.80 -6.47 4.47
CA LYS A 113 -12.68 -5.11 5.01
C LYS A 113 -11.74 -5.15 6.22
N LEU A 114 -10.93 -4.10 6.41
CA LEU A 114 -9.91 -4.05 7.47
C LEU A 114 -10.19 -2.96 8.49
N LEU A 115 -10.46 -1.73 8.02
CA LEU A 115 -10.54 -0.56 8.87
C LEU A 115 -11.99 -0.09 9.03
N PRO A 116 -12.40 0.35 10.25
CA PRO A 116 -13.77 0.78 10.53
C PRO A 116 -14.28 1.90 9.61
N GLU A 117 -13.42 2.84 9.22
CA GLU A 117 -13.78 3.94 8.33
C GLU A 117 -14.18 3.51 6.93
N PHE A 118 -13.81 2.30 6.50
CA PHE A 118 -14.16 1.75 5.19
C PHE A 118 -15.25 0.66 5.26
N GLU A 119 -15.77 0.36 6.44
CA GLU A 119 -16.74 -0.73 6.67
C GLU A 119 -18.03 -0.57 5.84
N GLN A 120 -18.47 0.67 5.64
CA GLN A 120 -19.68 0.99 4.88
C GLN A 120 -19.54 0.74 3.36
N PHE A 121 -18.31 0.64 2.84
CA PHE A 121 -18.08 0.47 1.40
C PHE A 121 -17.97 -1.01 1.04
N GLU A 122 -18.82 -1.49 0.13
CA GLU A 122 -18.81 -2.88 -0.31
C GLU A 122 -17.59 -3.22 -1.16
N ILE A 123 -17.19 -4.50 -1.12
CA ILE A 123 -16.11 -5.02 -1.94
C ILE A 123 -16.69 -5.42 -3.31
N PRO A 124 -16.28 -4.78 -4.43
CA PRO A 124 -16.94 -4.95 -5.73
C PRO A 124 -16.85 -6.36 -6.32
N PHE A 125 -15.84 -7.14 -5.93
CA PHE A 125 -15.63 -8.47 -6.52
C PHE A 125 -16.46 -9.56 -5.82
N ASN A 126 -17.15 -9.26 -4.73
CA ASN A 126 -18.05 -10.21 -4.07
C ASN A 126 -19.34 -10.47 -4.86
N SER A 127 -19.62 -9.62 -5.85
CA SER A 127 -20.85 -9.68 -6.65
C SER A 127 -20.70 -10.43 -7.98
N ARG A 128 -19.56 -11.12 -8.19
CA ARG A 128 -19.25 -11.81 -9.45
C ARG A 128 -19.08 -13.31 -9.26
#